data_1e49ccffcf6955b9155dfdc926363b9e
#
_entry.id   1e49ccffcf6955b9155dfdc926363b9e
#
_cell.length_a   1.000
_cell.length_b   1.000
_cell.length_c   1.000
_cell.angle_alpha   90.00
_cell.angle_beta   90.00
_cell.angle_gamma   90.00
#
_symmetry.space_group_name_H-M   'P 1'
#
loop_
_entity.id
_entity.type
_entity.pdbx_description
1 polymer ?
#
loop_
_entity_poly.entity_id
_entity_poly.type
_entity_poly.pdbx_seq_one_letter_code
_entity_poly.pdbx_strand_id
1 'polypeptide(L)'
;MFDYEKIKEYDKNKTKVLKYVLYKKRTESEIRRKFEKDIEYEMLDEIIEDLKQNNYISDNQYIERAVNEFIALKNLSLKQIKYKLLSKGIN
;
A
#
# COMPACT_ATOMS: atom_id res chain seq x y z
N MET A 1 -30.17 -2.74 -5.68
CA MET A 1 -29.97 -3.81 -6.67
C MET A 1 -28.48 -4.02 -6.88
N PHE A 2 -28.03 -5.24 -6.78
CA PHE A 2 -26.60 -5.53 -6.97
C PHE A 2 -26.25 -5.51 -8.45
N ASP A 3 -25.20 -4.77 -8.79
CA ASP A 3 -24.60 -4.84 -10.12
C ASP A 3 -23.58 -5.97 -10.10
N TYR A 4 -23.97 -7.11 -10.66
CA TYR A 4 -23.18 -8.32 -10.65
C TYR A 4 -21.82 -8.14 -11.36
N GLU A 5 -21.79 -7.36 -12.43
CA GLU A 5 -20.56 -7.08 -13.17
C GLU A 5 -19.58 -6.23 -12.35
N LYS A 6 -20.10 -5.25 -11.60
CA LYS A 6 -19.28 -4.43 -10.71
C LYS A 6 -18.69 -5.25 -9.57
N ILE A 7 -19.46 -6.20 -9.03
CA ILE A 7 -18.97 -7.09 -7.98
C ILE A 7 -17.82 -7.96 -8.51
N LYS A 8 -17.98 -8.52 -9.71
CA LYS A 8 -16.93 -9.31 -10.35
C LYS A 8 -15.68 -8.48 -10.63
N GLU A 9 -15.87 -7.27 -11.11
CA GLU A 9 -14.76 -6.36 -11.38
C GLU A 9 -14.03 -5.98 -10.09
N TYR A 10 -14.77 -5.69 -9.04
CA TYR A 10 -14.20 -5.41 -7.71
C TYR A 10 -13.35 -6.58 -7.22
N ASP A 11 -13.90 -7.79 -7.26
CA ASP A 11 -13.18 -8.99 -6.80
C ASP A 11 -11.92 -9.24 -7.61
N LYS A 12 -12.00 -9.07 -8.93
CA LYS A 12 -10.85 -9.22 -9.82
C LYS A 12 -9.75 -8.20 -9.49
N ASN A 13 -10.13 -6.94 -9.33
CA ASN A 13 -9.20 -5.87 -9.03
C ASN A 13 -8.62 -6.01 -7.61
N LYS A 14 -9.44 -6.38 -6.65
CA LYS A 14 -8.99 -6.64 -5.28
C LYS A 14 -7.94 -7.76 -5.25
N THR A 15 -8.15 -8.82 -6.00
CA THR A 15 -7.20 -9.92 -6.12
C THR A 15 -5.87 -9.44 -6.69
N LYS A 16 -5.89 -8.58 -7.70
CA LYS A 16 -4.67 -8.00 -8.27
C LYS A 16 -3.90 -7.17 -7.26
N VAL A 17 -4.61 -6.30 -6.54
CA VAL A 17 -3.98 -5.45 -5.52
C VAL A 17 -3.44 -6.30 -4.37
N LEU A 18 -4.20 -7.29 -3.93
CA LEU A 18 -3.77 -8.19 -2.86
C LEU A 18 -2.49 -8.95 -3.22
N LYS A 19 -2.42 -9.50 -4.43
CA LYS A 19 -1.21 -10.18 -4.91
C LYS A 19 0.00 -9.26 -4.90
N TYR A 20 -0.19 -8.02 -5.32
CA TYR A 20 0.87 -7.01 -5.33
C TYR A 20 1.38 -6.72 -3.91
N VAL A 21 0.46 -6.57 -2.96
CA VAL A 21 0.77 -6.29 -1.56
C VAL A 21 1.45 -7.48 -0.88
N LEU A 22 1.00 -8.70 -1.18
CA LEU A 22 1.57 -9.92 -0.60
C LEU A 22 2.96 -10.24 -1.13
N TYR A 23 3.24 -9.86 -2.37
CA TYR A 23 4.55 -10.08 -2.97
C TYR A 23 5.64 -9.30 -2.23
N LYS A 24 5.37 -8.06 -1.86
CA LYS A 24 6.28 -7.22 -1.11
C LYS A 24 5.46 -6.14 -0.39
N LYS A 25 5.80 -5.85 0.87
CA LYS A 25 5.11 -4.79 1.61
C LYS A 25 5.28 -3.45 0.90
N ARG A 26 4.15 -2.75 0.73
CA ARG A 26 4.07 -1.48 0.04
C ARG A 26 3.37 -0.45 0.90
N THR A 27 3.69 0.83 0.68
CA THR A 27 2.91 1.92 1.27
C THR A 27 1.60 2.10 0.50
N GLU A 28 0.62 2.73 1.14
CA GLU A 28 -0.64 3.07 0.47
C GLU A 28 -0.39 3.91 -0.80
N SER A 29 0.51 4.90 -0.71
CA SER A 29 0.85 5.75 -1.85
C SER A 29 1.43 4.97 -3.01
N GLU A 30 2.28 3.99 -2.74
CA GLU A 30 2.86 3.14 -3.78
C GLU A 30 1.78 2.31 -4.48
N ILE A 31 0.82 1.77 -3.71
CA ILE A 31 -0.28 0.98 -4.24
C ILE A 31 -1.18 1.84 -5.13
N ARG A 32 -1.56 3.03 -4.66
CA ARG A 32 -2.40 3.94 -5.45
C ARG A 32 -1.71 4.33 -6.75
N ARG A 33 -0.43 4.64 -6.70
CA ARG A 33 0.34 5.01 -7.89
C ARG A 33 0.41 3.87 -8.91
N LYS A 34 0.55 2.63 -8.42
CA LYS A 34 0.63 1.45 -9.29
C LYS A 34 -0.65 1.21 -10.06
N PHE A 35 -1.80 1.38 -9.42
CA PHE A 35 -3.09 0.99 -9.97
C PHE A 35 -3.98 2.15 -10.42
N GLU A 36 -3.55 3.41 -10.26
CA GLU A 36 -4.39 4.57 -10.55
C GLU A 36 -4.88 4.65 -11.98
N LYS A 37 -4.13 4.07 -12.93
CA LYS A 37 -4.50 4.06 -14.35
C LYS A 37 -5.34 2.86 -14.73
N ASP A 38 -5.28 1.79 -13.95
CA ASP A 38 -5.94 0.51 -14.26
C ASP A 38 -7.25 0.35 -13.51
N ILE A 39 -7.41 1.00 -12.38
CA ILE A 39 -8.59 0.87 -11.51
C ILE A 39 -9.15 2.26 -11.23
N GLU A 40 -10.48 2.40 -11.37
CA GLU A 40 -11.17 3.64 -11.04
C GLU A 40 -10.89 4.03 -9.59
N TYR A 41 -10.72 5.34 -9.35
CA TYR A 41 -10.33 5.87 -8.03
C TYR A 41 -11.23 5.38 -6.91
N GLU A 42 -12.55 5.46 -7.08
CA GLU A 42 -13.50 5.07 -6.05
C GLU A 42 -13.38 3.59 -5.71
N MET A 43 -13.24 2.75 -6.72
CA MET A 43 -13.07 1.31 -6.52
C MET A 43 -11.74 1.00 -5.86
N LEU A 44 -10.67 1.65 -6.30
CA LEU A 44 -9.34 1.48 -5.70
C LEU A 44 -9.35 1.90 -4.23
N ASP A 45 -10.02 3.00 -3.91
CA ASP A 45 -10.15 3.49 -2.54
C ASP A 45 -10.86 2.45 -1.65
N GLU A 46 -11.95 1.88 -2.12
CA GLU A 46 -12.68 0.83 -1.40
C GLU A 46 -11.81 -0.41 -1.18
N ILE A 47 -11.05 -0.81 -2.20
CA ILE A 47 -10.15 -1.96 -2.10
C ILE A 47 -9.07 -1.71 -1.05
N ILE A 48 -8.47 -0.53 -1.08
CA ILE A 48 -7.41 -0.16 -0.13
C ILE A 48 -7.95 -0.13 1.31
N GLU A 49 -9.12 0.46 1.52
CA GLU A 49 -9.75 0.48 2.85
C GLU A 49 -10.05 -0.92 3.35
N ASP A 50 -10.55 -1.80 2.49
CA ASP A 50 -10.84 -3.19 2.84
C ASP A 50 -9.55 -3.94 3.24
N LEU A 51 -8.48 -3.74 2.49
CA LEU A 51 -7.19 -4.36 2.80
C LEU A 51 -6.58 -3.80 4.09
N LYS A 52 -6.80 -2.52 4.40
CA LYS A 52 -6.38 -1.93 5.67
C LYS A 52 -7.12 -2.57 6.85
N GLN A 53 -8.43 -2.75 6.73
CA GLN A 53 -9.24 -3.36 7.78
C GLN A 53 -8.79 -4.79 8.10
N ASN A 54 -8.29 -5.49 7.10
CA ASN A 54 -7.78 -6.85 7.25
C ASN A 54 -6.27 -6.91 7.53
N ASN A 55 -5.64 -5.77 7.80
CA ASN A 55 -4.21 -5.64 8.13
C ASN A 55 -3.25 -6.08 7.03
N TYR A 56 -3.69 -6.11 5.76
CA TYR A 56 -2.80 -6.37 4.63
C TYR A 56 -1.97 -5.14 4.27
N ILE A 57 -2.45 -3.94 4.57
CA ILE A 57 -1.76 -2.68 4.33
C ILE A 57 -1.64 -1.94 5.66
N SER A 58 -0.42 -1.56 6.02
CA SER A 58 -0.18 -0.76 7.21
C SER A 58 1.09 0.05 7.03
N ASP A 59 0.95 1.36 6.89
CA ASP A 59 2.09 2.27 6.80
C ASP A 59 2.91 2.25 8.10
N ASN A 60 2.25 2.07 9.25
CA ASN A 60 2.95 1.99 10.53
C ASN A 60 3.91 0.81 10.60
N GLN A 61 3.50 -0.37 10.14
CA GLN A 61 4.37 -1.54 10.07
C GLN A 61 5.52 -1.33 9.09
N TYR A 62 5.24 -0.68 7.96
CA TYR A 62 6.26 -0.35 6.99
C TYR A 62 7.29 0.61 7.57
N ILE A 63 6.84 1.65 8.25
CA ILE A 63 7.73 2.64 8.89
C ILE A 63 8.64 1.97 9.91
N GLU A 64 8.06 1.19 10.82
CA GLU A 64 8.81 0.51 11.88
C GLU A 64 9.90 -0.40 11.30
N ARG A 65 9.55 -1.19 10.30
CA ARG A 65 10.48 -2.09 9.64
C ARG A 65 11.58 -1.33 8.90
N ALA A 66 11.21 -0.28 8.17
CA ALA A 66 12.17 0.54 7.42
C ALA A 66 13.14 1.26 8.35
N VAL A 67 12.66 1.81 9.47
CA VAL A 67 13.52 2.49 10.44
C VAL A 67 14.52 1.50 11.02
N ASN A 68 14.07 0.33 11.45
CA ASN A 68 14.95 -0.70 12.01
C ASN A 68 16.00 -1.15 10.99
N GLU A 69 15.59 -1.35 9.74
CA GLU A 69 16.48 -1.75 8.67
C GLU A 69 17.53 -0.68 8.36
N PHE A 70 17.12 0.58 8.27
CA PHE A 70 18.04 1.68 7.98
C PHE A 70 19.04 1.88 9.12
N ILE A 71 18.63 1.75 10.36
CA ILE A 71 19.53 1.85 11.53
C ILE A 71 20.51 0.69 11.53
N ALA A 72 20.01 -0.53 11.36
CA ALA A 72 20.83 -1.75 11.45
C ALA A 72 21.82 -1.91 10.31
N LEU A 73 21.39 -1.62 9.08
CA LEU A 73 22.18 -1.90 7.89
C LEU A 73 22.97 -0.71 7.36
N LYS A 74 22.45 0.50 7.49
CA LYS A 74 23.03 1.69 6.88
C LYS A 74 23.49 2.73 7.87
N ASN A 75 23.20 2.55 9.13
CA ASN A 75 23.59 3.47 10.19
C ASN A 75 23.18 4.92 9.90
N LEU A 76 21.96 5.11 9.39
CA LEU A 76 21.45 6.42 9.01
C LEU A 76 20.97 7.21 10.22
N SER A 77 21.14 8.53 10.18
CA SER A 77 20.56 9.41 11.20
C SER A 77 19.04 9.45 11.05
N LEU A 78 18.34 9.86 12.12
CA LEU A 78 16.87 9.99 12.08
C LEU A 78 16.41 10.93 10.97
N LYS A 79 17.16 11.98 10.71
CA LYS A 79 16.85 12.94 9.64
C LYS A 79 16.92 12.26 8.26
N GLN A 80 17.95 11.46 8.02
CA GLN A 80 18.11 10.73 6.76
C GLN A 80 17.00 9.67 6.59
N ILE A 81 16.61 8.99 7.66
CA ILE A 81 15.52 8.03 7.64
C ILE A 81 14.21 8.73 7.27
N LYS A 82 13.95 9.90 7.85
CA LYS A 82 12.77 10.69 7.55
C LYS A 82 12.69 11.05 6.06
N TYR A 83 13.79 11.50 5.47
CA TYR A 83 13.83 11.80 4.04
C TYR A 83 13.54 10.58 3.17
N LYS A 84 14.09 9.43 3.53
CA LYS A 84 13.85 8.20 2.77
C LYS A 84 12.40 7.77 2.85
N LEU A 85 11.77 7.89 4.01
CA LEU A 85 10.35 7.56 4.18
C LEU A 85 9.45 8.52 3.41
N LEU A 86 9.79 9.81 3.39
CA LEU A 86 9.03 10.79 2.61
C LEU A 86 9.11 10.50 1.12
N SER A 87 10.26 10.04 0.62
CA SER A 87 10.41 9.67 -0.79
C SER A 87 9.56 8.45 -1.17
N LYS A 88 9.16 7.65 -0.18
CA LYS A 88 8.24 6.51 -0.36
C LYS A 88 6.77 6.90 -0.22
N GLY A 89 6.46 8.17 0.04
CA GLY A 89 5.10 8.65 0.19
C GLY A 89 4.53 8.53 1.60
N ILE A 90 5.38 8.40 2.60
CA ILE A 90 4.96 8.33 4.01
C ILE A 90 5.17 9.71 4.64
N ASN A 91 4.11 10.24 5.19
CA ASN A 91 4.13 11.55 5.85
C ASN A 91 4.43 11.44 7.34
#